data_e6f7b646755a5a674bbedd128cc01602
#
_entry.id   e6f7b646755a5a674bbedd128cc01602
#
_cell.length_a   1.000
_cell.length_b   1.000
_cell.length_c   1.000
_cell.angle_alpha   90.00
_cell.angle_beta   90.00
_cell.angle_gamma   90.00
#
_symmetry.space_group_name_H-M   'P 1'
#
loop_
_entity.id
_entity.type
_entity.pdbx_description
1 polymer ?
#
loop_
_entity_poly.entity_id
_entity_poly.type
_entity_poly.pdbx_seq_one_letter_code
_entity_poly.pdbx_strand_id
1 'polypeptide(L)'
;VDRSRGLGDVYKRQAERWIGFTGLVLSLGMITAGLLASTFHLGHPERAWRAFSQWKSSWLSREGVMAVITYVPAGILFVGWVFLESSGALFAIAGILAAACALVTIYCTAMIYASLKPIRQWNSPLVAPNYLLLGLLTGTIFLNMVAYIFRAENSGFLWLMLVLAIAAWIAKILYWRAANEPGGPDTASATGLTGKGPVRTLELPHTNPNYLQKEMVFRVARDHAVRLRFLVQAMAFGIPLVVALILLSSDSNSLGLLLSIFATMFAAIGVLFERWLFFAEAEHTVGLYYN
;
A
#
# COMPACT_ATOMS: atom_id res chain seq x y z
N VAL A 1 -15.57 -7.45 -46.80
CA VAL A 1 -16.01 -6.71 -45.59
C VAL A 1 -15.58 -7.44 -44.32
N ASP A 2 -15.13 -8.70 -44.39
CA ASP A 2 -14.91 -9.55 -43.19
C ASP A 2 -13.44 -9.59 -42.70
N ARG A 3 -12.46 -9.25 -43.56
CA ARG A 3 -11.04 -9.30 -43.19
C ARG A 3 -10.61 -8.22 -42.17
N SER A 4 -11.20 -7.04 -42.22
CA SER A 4 -10.84 -5.95 -41.31
C SER A 4 -11.40 -6.16 -39.91
N ARG A 5 -12.57 -6.79 -39.76
CA ARG A 5 -13.10 -7.17 -38.42
C ARG A 5 -12.28 -8.28 -37.76
N GLY A 6 -11.88 -9.31 -38.54
CA GLY A 6 -11.06 -10.39 -38.04
C GLY A 6 -9.67 -9.95 -37.56
N LEU A 7 -9.02 -9.00 -38.24
CA LEU A 7 -7.75 -8.42 -37.83
C LEU A 7 -7.91 -7.62 -36.52
N GLY A 8 -8.95 -6.81 -36.39
CA GLY A 8 -9.21 -6.04 -35.16
C GLY A 8 -9.41 -6.94 -33.93
N ASP A 9 -10.14 -8.05 -34.09
CA ASP A 9 -10.37 -9.03 -33.02
C ASP A 9 -9.06 -9.75 -32.60
N VAL A 10 -8.17 -10.04 -33.55
CA VAL A 10 -6.86 -10.65 -33.28
C VAL A 10 -5.98 -9.69 -32.48
N TYR A 11 -5.89 -8.42 -32.89
CA TYR A 11 -5.11 -7.42 -32.17
C TYR A 11 -5.65 -7.18 -30.76
N LYS A 12 -6.97 -7.15 -30.58
CA LYS A 12 -7.59 -6.99 -29.28
C LYS A 12 -7.28 -8.14 -28.33
N ARG A 13 -7.41 -9.39 -28.78
CA ARG A 13 -7.05 -10.58 -27.98
C ARG A 13 -5.57 -10.59 -27.63
N GLN A 14 -4.71 -10.20 -28.57
CA GLN A 14 -3.27 -10.13 -28.33
C GLN A 14 -2.95 -9.06 -27.27
N ALA A 15 -3.58 -7.90 -27.31
CA ALA A 15 -3.42 -6.86 -26.30
C ALA A 15 -3.88 -7.33 -24.92
N GLU A 16 -5.06 -7.96 -24.82
CA GLU A 16 -5.59 -8.54 -23.59
C GLU A 16 -4.63 -9.58 -22.97
N ARG A 17 -4.05 -10.45 -23.81
CA ARG A 17 -3.06 -11.44 -23.38
C ARG A 17 -1.81 -10.78 -22.79
N TRP A 18 -1.26 -9.75 -23.44
CA TRP A 18 -0.08 -9.05 -22.96
C TRP A 18 -0.34 -8.25 -21.69
N ILE A 19 -1.52 -7.70 -21.51
CA ILE A 19 -1.95 -7.08 -20.24
C ILE A 19 -1.94 -8.12 -19.12
N GLY A 20 -2.57 -9.28 -19.36
CA GLY A 20 -2.58 -10.37 -18.39
C GLY A 20 -1.18 -10.86 -18.03
N PHE A 21 -0.33 -11.07 -19.03
CA PHE A 21 1.06 -11.47 -18.83
C PHE A 21 1.83 -10.42 -17.99
N THR A 22 1.85 -9.17 -18.46
CA THR A 22 2.62 -8.10 -17.82
C THR A 22 2.10 -7.80 -16.42
N GLY A 23 0.80 -7.69 -16.25
CA GLY A 23 0.16 -7.40 -14.96
C GLY A 23 0.44 -8.48 -13.92
N LEU A 24 0.27 -9.76 -14.29
CA LEU A 24 0.48 -10.87 -13.35
C LEU A 24 1.96 -11.12 -13.05
N VAL A 25 2.85 -11.06 -14.07
CA VAL A 25 4.30 -11.22 -13.85
C VAL A 25 4.85 -10.12 -12.95
N LEU A 26 4.47 -8.87 -13.20
CA LEU A 26 4.93 -7.75 -12.37
C LEU A 26 4.34 -7.81 -10.97
N SER A 27 3.05 -8.10 -10.83
CA SER A 27 2.41 -8.22 -9.51
C SER A 27 3.03 -9.33 -8.67
N LEU A 28 3.16 -10.54 -9.22
CA LEU A 28 3.79 -11.66 -8.51
C LEU A 28 5.28 -11.41 -8.26
N GLY A 29 5.97 -10.78 -9.23
CA GLY A 29 7.37 -10.38 -9.08
C GLY A 29 7.56 -9.37 -7.93
N MET A 30 6.68 -8.37 -7.81
CA MET A 30 6.71 -7.41 -6.70
C MET A 30 6.41 -8.06 -5.35
N ILE A 31 5.44 -8.99 -5.29
CA ILE A 31 5.18 -9.78 -4.06
C ILE A 31 6.43 -10.59 -3.69
N THR A 32 7.04 -11.27 -4.65
CA THR A 32 8.28 -12.04 -4.43
C THR A 32 9.40 -11.15 -3.91
N ALA A 33 9.65 -10.02 -4.57
CA ALA A 33 10.69 -9.08 -4.16
C ALA A 33 10.43 -8.53 -2.74
N GLY A 34 9.18 -8.21 -2.42
CA GLY A 34 8.79 -7.75 -1.08
C GLY A 34 9.01 -8.82 -0.01
N LEU A 35 8.62 -10.07 -0.25
CA LEU A 35 8.85 -11.18 0.67
C LEU A 35 10.35 -11.47 0.87
N LEU A 36 11.14 -11.45 -0.21
CA LEU A 36 12.58 -11.63 -0.11
C LEU A 36 13.23 -10.48 0.65
N ALA A 37 12.89 -9.22 0.34
CA ALA A 37 13.40 -8.07 1.07
C ALA A 37 13.04 -8.16 2.56
N SER A 38 11.82 -8.58 2.89
CA SER A 38 11.39 -8.82 4.28
C SER A 38 12.16 -9.95 4.96
N THR A 39 12.61 -10.95 4.21
CA THR A 39 13.38 -12.08 4.74
C THR A 39 14.84 -11.70 4.98
N PHE A 40 15.46 -10.97 4.04
CA PHE A 40 16.89 -10.69 4.09
C PHE A 40 17.31 -9.69 5.18
N HIS A 41 16.40 -8.90 5.74
CA HIS A 41 16.72 -8.03 6.86
C HIS A 41 16.61 -8.72 8.24
N LEU A 42 16.18 -9.99 8.29
CA LEU A 42 16.15 -10.75 9.52
C LEU A 42 17.57 -11.10 9.99
N GLY A 43 17.80 -11.10 11.29
CA GLY A 43 19.09 -11.54 11.85
C GLY A 43 19.44 -12.99 11.53
N HIS A 44 18.43 -13.84 11.28
CA HIS A 44 18.54 -15.25 10.92
C HIS A 44 17.61 -15.62 9.76
N PRO A 45 17.93 -15.20 8.50
CA PRO A 45 17.07 -15.42 7.33
C PRO A 45 16.75 -16.90 7.07
N GLU A 46 17.67 -17.81 7.40
CA GLU A 46 17.53 -19.27 7.27
C GLU A 46 16.39 -19.85 8.12
N ARG A 47 15.92 -19.07 9.11
CA ARG A 47 14.81 -19.46 10.00
C ARG A 47 13.49 -18.81 9.65
N ALA A 48 13.41 -18.04 8.56
CA ALA A 48 12.23 -17.29 8.16
C ALA A 48 10.99 -18.18 7.98
N TRP A 49 11.15 -19.43 7.54
CA TRP A 49 10.07 -20.40 7.40
C TRP A 49 9.30 -20.65 8.71
N ARG A 50 9.93 -20.44 9.89
CA ARG A 50 9.26 -20.56 11.19
C ARG A 50 8.16 -19.52 11.39
N ALA A 51 8.23 -18.38 10.68
CA ALA A 51 7.20 -17.37 10.74
C ALA A 51 5.82 -17.93 10.34
N PHE A 52 5.76 -18.88 9.39
CA PHE A 52 4.50 -19.52 8.99
C PHE A 52 3.82 -20.33 10.09
N SER A 53 4.57 -20.84 11.07
CA SER A 53 4.01 -21.65 12.15
C SER A 53 3.13 -20.86 13.13
N GLN A 54 3.30 -19.54 13.21
CA GLN A 54 2.60 -18.66 14.14
C GLN A 54 1.35 -17.97 13.55
N TRP A 55 0.80 -18.51 12.46
CA TRP A 55 -0.32 -17.90 11.73
C TRP A 55 -1.59 -17.68 12.59
N LYS A 56 -1.77 -18.44 13.68
CA LYS A 56 -2.90 -18.29 14.60
C LYS A 56 -2.80 -17.04 15.48
N SER A 57 -1.59 -16.61 15.82
CA SER A 57 -1.34 -15.52 16.80
C SER A 57 -0.70 -14.27 16.23
N SER A 58 0.05 -14.37 15.11
CA SER A 58 0.82 -13.28 14.52
C SER A 58 0.23 -12.79 13.20
N TRP A 59 -0.01 -11.49 13.08
CA TRP A 59 -0.46 -10.87 11.83
C TRP A 59 0.62 -10.93 10.73
N LEU A 60 1.89 -10.78 11.09
CA LEU A 60 3.01 -10.95 10.17
C LEU A 60 3.05 -12.35 9.57
N SER A 61 2.78 -13.37 10.39
CA SER A 61 2.69 -14.75 9.92
C SER A 61 1.50 -14.96 8.97
N ARG A 62 0.34 -14.36 9.27
CA ARG A 62 -0.85 -14.40 8.40
C ARG A 62 -0.59 -13.73 7.06
N GLU A 63 0.09 -12.58 7.06
CA GLU A 63 0.52 -11.89 5.83
C GLU A 63 1.36 -12.82 4.95
N GLY A 64 2.42 -13.43 5.51
CA GLY A 64 3.29 -14.34 4.76
C GLY A 64 2.55 -15.57 4.22
N VAL A 65 1.67 -16.19 5.03
CA VAL A 65 0.85 -17.32 4.59
C VAL A 65 -0.09 -16.92 3.45
N MET A 66 -0.79 -15.79 3.58
CA MET A 66 -1.73 -15.32 2.55
C MET A 66 -1.01 -14.89 1.27
N ALA A 67 0.16 -14.24 1.39
CA ALA A 67 0.98 -13.90 0.24
C ALA A 67 1.39 -15.15 -0.56
N VAL A 68 1.81 -16.22 0.11
CA VAL A 68 2.15 -17.50 -0.55
C VAL A 68 0.90 -18.16 -1.15
N ILE A 69 -0.22 -18.19 -0.43
CA ILE A 69 -1.48 -18.76 -0.94
C ILE A 69 -1.92 -18.03 -2.22
N THR A 70 -1.70 -16.72 -2.34
CA THR A 70 -2.09 -15.92 -3.50
C THR A 70 -1.49 -16.46 -4.82
N TYR A 71 -0.30 -17.09 -4.78
CA TYR A 71 0.33 -17.65 -5.99
C TYR A 71 -0.48 -18.76 -6.64
N VAL A 72 -1.25 -19.54 -5.87
CA VAL A 72 -2.02 -20.66 -6.41
C VAL A 72 -3.14 -20.17 -7.35
N PRO A 73 -4.11 -19.37 -6.90
CA PRO A 73 -5.15 -18.88 -7.80
C PRO A 73 -4.61 -17.90 -8.86
N ALA A 74 -3.58 -17.10 -8.55
CA ALA A 74 -2.94 -16.24 -9.54
C ALA A 74 -2.23 -17.04 -10.63
N GLY A 75 -1.59 -18.16 -10.29
CA GLY A 75 -0.97 -19.07 -11.25
C GLY A 75 -2.00 -19.76 -12.15
N ILE A 76 -3.13 -20.20 -11.60
CA ILE A 76 -4.24 -20.75 -12.39
C ILE A 76 -4.78 -19.68 -13.37
N LEU A 77 -5.01 -18.46 -12.89
CA LEU A 77 -5.44 -17.36 -13.75
C LEU A 77 -4.40 -17.07 -14.83
N PHE A 78 -3.11 -17.06 -14.49
CA PHE A 78 -2.03 -16.80 -15.42
C PHE A 78 -2.01 -17.84 -16.56
N VAL A 79 -2.11 -19.12 -16.24
CA VAL A 79 -2.17 -20.17 -17.24
C VAL A 79 -3.40 -20.04 -18.14
N GLY A 80 -4.56 -19.82 -17.53
CA GLY A 80 -5.83 -19.66 -18.28
C GLY A 80 -5.83 -18.46 -19.20
N TRP A 81 -5.43 -17.31 -18.69
CA TRP A 81 -5.49 -16.04 -19.45
C TRP A 81 -4.38 -15.96 -20.51
N VAL A 82 -3.14 -16.33 -20.15
CA VAL A 82 -1.97 -16.07 -21.00
C VAL A 82 -1.71 -17.22 -21.99
N PHE A 83 -1.85 -18.49 -21.57
CA PHE A 83 -1.51 -19.63 -22.40
C PHE A 83 -2.72 -20.27 -23.07
N LEU A 84 -3.83 -20.39 -22.35
CA LEU A 84 -5.04 -21.03 -22.90
C LEU A 84 -6.00 -20.02 -23.54
N GLU A 85 -5.77 -18.72 -23.38
CA GLU A 85 -6.60 -17.63 -23.89
C GLU A 85 -8.10 -17.85 -23.57
N SER A 86 -8.37 -18.43 -22.40
CA SER A 86 -9.69 -18.86 -21.97
C SER A 86 -10.24 -17.95 -20.87
N SER A 87 -11.49 -17.53 -21.04
CA SER A 87 -12.28 -16.81 -20.04
C SER A 87 -13.28 -17.71 -19.29
N GLY A 88 -13.06 -19.03 -19.30
CA GLY A 88 -13.95 -19.98 -18.66
C GLY A 88 -14.13 -19.75 -17.16
N ALA A 89 -15.21 -20.29 -16.59
CA ALA A 89 -15.61 -20.08 -15.20
C ALA A 89 -14.48 -20.40 -14.18
N LEU A 90 -13.68 -21.43 -14.44
CA LEU A 90 -12.54 -21.80 -13.60
C LEU A 90 -11.55 -20.62 -13.45
N PHE A 91 -11.18 -19.97 -14.55
CA PHE A 91 -10.21 -18.88 -14.56
C PHE A 91 -10.80 -17.60 -13.98
N ALA A 92 -12.09 -17.35 -14.21
CA ALA A 92 -12.80 -16.24 -13.57
C ALA A 92 -12.85 -16.40 -12.04
N ILE A 93 -13.17 -17.60 -11.55
CA ILE A 93 -13.14 -17.92 -10.12
C ILE A 93 -11.71 -17.78 -9.56
N ALA A 94 -10.70 -18.29 -10.27
CA ALA A 94 -9.31 -18.14 -9.87
C ALA A 94 -8.90 -16.66 -9.77
N GLY A 95 -9.33 -15.81 -10.70
CA GLY A 95 -9.11 -14.36 -10.64
C GLY A 95 -9.74 -13.71 -9.40
N ILE A 96 -10.99 -14.05 -9.09
CA ILE A 96 -11.68 -13.55 -7.90
C ILE A 96 -10.96 -14.01 -6.62
N LEU A 97 -10.55 -15.27 -6.56
CA LEU A 97 -9.81 -15.81 -5.42
C LEU A 97 -8.44 -15.15 -5.26
N ALA A 98 -7.71 -14.92 -6.37
CA ALA A 98 -6.44 -14.21 -6.35
C ALA A 98 -6.60 -12.78 -5.82
N ALA A 99 -7.63 -12.05 -6.28
CA ALA A 99 -7.95 -10.72 -5.79
C ALA A 99 -8.33 -10.72 -4.30
N ALA A 100 -9.15 -11.68 -3.87
CA ALA A 100 -9.52 -11.82 -2.46
C ALA A 100 -8.29 -12.12 -1.58
N CYS A 101 -7.42 -13.04 -1.98
CA CYS A 101 -6.18 -13.34 -1.27
C CYS A 101 -5.24 -12.13 -1.20
N ALA A 102 -5.11 -11.36 -2.28
CA ALA A 102 -4.32 -10.14 -2.29
C ALA A 102 -4.87 -9.08 -1.32
N LEU A 103 -6.18 -8.87 -1.29
CA LEU A 103 -6.82 -7.95 -0.34
C LEU A 103 -6.63 -8.41 1.12
N VAL A 104 -6.76 -9.71 1.39
CA VAL A 104 -6.51 -10.26 2.73
C VAL A 104 -5.04 -10.09 3.12
N THR A 105 -4.10 -10.25 2.17
CA THR A 105 -2.67 -10.01 2.42
C THR A 105 -2.44 -8.55 2.85
N ILE A 106 -2.96 -7.57 2.09
CA ILE A 106 -2.86 -6.14 2.43
C ILE A 106 -3.51 -5.85 3.79
N TYR A 107 -4.66 -6.46 4.07
CA TYR A 107 -5.31 -6.33 5.36
C TYR A 107 -4.44 -6.88 6.50
N CYS A 108 -3.81 -8.04 6.33
CA CYS A 108 -2.88 -8.60 7.33
C CYS A 108 -1.69 -7.67 7.56
N THR A 109 -1.11 -7.10 6.49
CA THR A 109 -0.06 -6.08 6.58
C THR A 109 -0.51 -4.88 7.44
N ALA A 110 -1.70 -4.35 7.17
CA ALA A 110 -2.26 -3.24 7.94
C ALA A 110 -2.44 -3.60 9.43
N MET A 111 -2.91 -4.83 9.70
CA MET A 111 -3.14 -5.30 11.06
C MET A 111 -1.87 -5.54 11.88
N ILE A 112 -0.71 -5.74 11.23
CA ILE A 112 0.58 -5.75 11.93
C ILE A 112 0.71 -4.47 12.75
N TYR A 113 0.44 -3.31 12.14
CA TYR A 113 0.54 -2.02 12.78
C TYR A 113 -0.70 -1.70 13.64
N ALA A 114 -1.91 -1.91 13.12
CA ALA A 114 -3.14 -1.58 13.82
C ALA A 114 -3.33 -2.35 15.14
N SER A 115 -2.68 -3.49 15.32
CA SER A 115 -2.70 -4.26 16.56
C SER A 115 -1.71 -3.78 17.64
N LEU A 116 -0.79 -2.85 17.30
CA LEU A 116 0.27 -2.37 18.20
C LEU A 116 -0.25 -1.25 19.11
N LYS A 117 -0.84 -1.64 20.23
CA LYS A 117 -1.39 -0.72 21.25
C LYS A 117 -0.40 0.34 21.77
N PRO A 118 0.93 0.05 21.89
CA PRO A 118 1.89 1.04 22.40
C PRO A 118 2.14 2.22 21.45
N ILE A 119 1.71 2.15 20.21
CA ILE A 119 1.87 3.22 19.21
C ILE A 119 0.49 3.71 18.81
N ARG A 120 0.07 4.83 19.38
CA ARG A 120 -1.29 5.36 19.21
C ARG A 120 -1.66 5.64 17.75
N GLN A 121 -0.74 6.22 17.00
CA GLN A 121 -0.95 6.55 15.60
C GLN A 121 -1.21 5.30 14.74
N TRP A 122 -0.60 4.18 15.09
CA TRP A 122 -0.82 2.91 14.41
C TRP A 122 -2.05 2.16 14.93
N ASN A 123 -2.32 2.22 16.24
CA ASN A 123 -3.48 1.59 16.85
C ASN A 123 -4.77 2.37 16.57
N SER A 124 -5.11 2.47 15.30
CA SER A 124 -6.28 3.21 14.79
C SER A 124 -7.09 2.35 13.84
N PRO A 125 -8.44 2.40 13.91
CA PRO A 125 -9.31 1.68 12.98
C PRO A 125 -9.17 2.17 11.53
N LEU A 126 -8.58 3.35 11.32
CA LEU A 126 -8.36 3.94 9.99
C LEU A 126 -7.12 3.38 9.27
N VAL A 127 -6.26 2.62 9.95
CA VAL A 127 -5.05 2.05 9.33
C VAL A 127 -5.41 1.04 8.25
N ALA A 128 -6.27 0.07 8.54
CA ALA A 128 -6.63 -0.97 7.57
C ALA A 128 -7.34 -0.41 6.31
N PRO A 129 -8.35 0.48 6.42
CA PRO A 129 -8.93 1.14 5.24
C PRO A 129 -7.92 1.92 4.41
N ASN A 130 -6.97 2.64 5.04
CA ASN A 130 -5.93 3.37 4.32
C ASN A 130 -5.02 2.44 3.53
N TYR A 131 -4.58 1.31 4.10
CA TYR A 131 -3.76 0.33 3.40
C TYR A 131 -4.49 -0.26 2.19
N LEU A 132 -5.75 -0.66 2.37
CA LEU A 132 -6.56 -1.22 1.30
C LEU A 132 -6.81 -0.21 0.18
N LEU A 133 -7.22 1.02 0.50
CA LEU A 133 -7.49 2.04 -0.49
C LEU A 133 -6.23 2.48 -1.24
N LEU A 134 -5.09 2.64 -0.55
CA LEU A 134 -3.81 2.93 -1.20
C LEU A 134 -3.37 1.79 -2.12
N GLY A 135 -3.49 0.53 -1.69
CA GLY A 135 -3.17 -0.63 -2.51
C GLY A 135 -4.04 -0.72 -3.77
N LEU A 136 -5.35 -0.51 -3.62
CA LEU A 136 -6.28 -0.49 -4.76
C LEU A 136 -6.00 0.67 -5.71
N LEU A 137 -5.76 1.87 -5.19
CA LEU A 137 -5.45 3.05 -5.99
C LEU A 137 -4.17 2.86 -6.79
N THR A 138 -3.06 2.48 -6.14
CA THR A 138 -1.78 2.27 -6.82
C THR A 138 -1.84 1.14 -7.84
N GLY A 139 -2.54 0.05 -7.52
CA GLY A 139 -2.78 -1.05 -8.45
C GLY A 139 -3.59 -0.61 -9.68
N THR A 140 -4.62 0.22 -9.49
CA THR A 140 -5.44 0.74 -10.60
C THR A 140 -4.65 1.73 -11.47
N ILE A 141 -3.87 2.62 -10.88
CA ILE A 141 -2.99 3.55 -11.62
C ILE A 141 -2.00 2.75 -12.49
N PHE A 142 -1.37 1.74 -11.90
CA PHE A 142 -0.42 0.87 -12.60
C PHE A 142 -1.08 0.06 -13.72
N LEU A 143 -2.26 -0.53 -13.46
CA LEU A 143 -3.03 -1.26 -14.46
C LEU A 143 -3.44 -0.35 -15.62
N ASN A 144 -3.85 0.88 -15.34
CA ASN A 144 -4.18 1.87 -16.35
C ASN A 144 -2.97 2.20 -17.25
N MET A 145 -1.78 2.38 -16.66
CA MET A 145 -0.54 2.56 -17.43
C MET A 145 -0.26 1.35 -18.34
N VAL A 146 -0.38 0.14 -17.83
CA VAL A 146 -0.20 -1.09 -18.62
C VAL A 146 -1.22 -1.17 -19.76
N ALA A 147 -2.48 -0.78 -19.52
CA ALA A 147 -3.51 -0.75 -20.56
C ALA A 147 -3.15 0.23 -21.69
N TYR A 148 -2.63 1.41 -21.39
CA TYR A 148 -2.16 2.35 -22.40
C TYR A 148 -0.94 1.84 -23.19
N ILE A 149 -0.01 1.12 -22.54
CA ILE A 149 1.14 0.50 -23.22
C ILE A 149 0.67 -0.47 -24.31
N PHE A 150 -0.36 -1.26 -24.04
CA PHE A 150 -0.87 -2.27 -24.96
C PHE A 150 -2.08 -1.81 -25.78
N ARG A 151 -2.42 -0.51 -25.76
CA ARG A 151 -3.55 0.08 -26.49
C ARG A 151 -4.88 -0.64 -26.23
N ALA A 152 -5.13 -0.95 -24.99
CA ALA A 152 -6.36 -1.58 -24.51
C ALA A 152 -6.97 -0.73 -23.38
N GLU A 153 -7.01 0.56 -23.61
CA GLU A 153 -7.56 1.56 -22.72
C GLU A 153 -9.02 1.27 -22.41
N ASN A 154 -9.39 1.49 -21.17
CA ASN A 154 -10.75 1.33 -20.72
C ASN A 154 -11.12 2.48 -19.79
N SER A 155 -12.13 3.25 -20.15
CA SER A 155 -12.63 4.35 -19.33
C SER A 155 -13.07 3.89 -17.92
N GLY A 156 -13.45 2.61 -17.76
CA GLY A 156 -13.74 2.03 -16.46
C GLY A 156 -12.56 2.07 -15.49
N PHE A 157 -11.34 1.90 -15.97
CA PHE A 157 -10.13 2.03 -15.12
C PHE A 157 -9.90 3.49 -14.69
N LEU A 158 -10.19 4.46 -15.54
CA LEU A 158 -10.09 5.87 -15.22
C LEU A 158 -11.13 6.29 -14.18
N TRP A 159 -12.37 5.85 -14.32
CA TRP A 159 -13.43 6.07 -13.34
C TRP A 159 -13.09 5.43 -12.00
N LEU A 160 -12.59 4.19 -12.01
CA LEU A 160 -12.15 3.50 -10.80
C LEU A 160 -10.99 4.24 -10.13
N MET A 161 -10.00 4.70 -10.91
CA MET A 161 -8.88 5.50 -10.42
C MET A 161 -9.35 6.79 -9.76
N LEU A 162 -10.32 7.49 -10.35
CA LEU A 162 -10.89 8.73 -9.83
C LEU A 162 -11.60 8.47 -8.48
N VAL A 163 -12.47 7.47 -8.41
CA VAL A 163 -13.20 7.12 -7.19
C VAL A 163 -12.23 6.71 -6.07
N LEU A 164 -11.26 5.86 -6.40
CA LEU A 164 -10.26 5.40 -5.42
C LEU A 164 -9.34 6.54 -4.96
N ALA A 165 -8.95 7.45 -5.85
CA ALA A 165 -8.14 8.62 -5.48
C ALA A 165 -8.87 9.51 -4.46
N ILE A 166 -10.14 9.80 -4.71
CA ILE A 166 -10.96 10.59 -3.77
C ILE A 166 -11.14 9.84 -2.45
N ALA A 167 -11.52 8.56 -2.49
CA ALA A 167 -11.75 7.77 -1.29
C ALA A 167 -10.48 7.63 -0.43
N ALA A 168 -9.34 7.32 -1.07
CA ALA A 168 -8.06 7.19 -0.39
C ALA A 168 -7.58 8.54 0.19
N TRP A 169 -7.80 9.63 -0.52
CA TRP A 169 -7.46 10.98 -0.04
C TRP A 169 -8.27 11.35 1.20
N ILE A 170 -9.59 11.13 1.16
CA ILE A 170 -10.48 11.38 2.30
C ILE A 170 -10.06 10.51 3.50
N ALA A 171 -9.87 9.21 3.29
CA ALA A 171 -9.44 8.29 4.33
C ALA A 171 -8.11 8.71 4.96
N LYS A 172 -7.17 9.21 4.14
CA LYS A 172 -5.87 9.69 4.62
C LYS A 172 -5.98 10.98 5.44
N ILE A 173 -6.81 11.93 5.01
CA ILE A 173 -7.08 13.14 5.79
C ILE A 173 -7.71 12.79 7.13
N LEU A 174 -8.69 11.88 7.15
CA LEU A 174 -9.34 11.44 8.39
C LEU A 174 -8.33 10.75 9.33
N TYR A 175 -7.44 9.92 8.77
CA TYR A 175 -6.37 9.29 9.54
C TYR A 175 -5.43 10.33 10.18
N TRP A 176 -4.95 11.31 9.43
CA TRP A 176 -4.08 12.36 9.98
C TRP A 176 -4.77 13.24 11.02
N ARG A 177 -6.07 13.54 10.84
CA ARG A 177 -6.85 14.24 11.85
C ARG A 177 -6.91 13.46 13.15
N ALA A 178 -7.29 12.18 13.09
CA ALA A 178 -7.34 11.30 14.25
C ALA A 178 -5.96 11.09 14.90
N ALA A 179 -4.89 11.00 14.12
CA ALA A 179 -3.52 10.86 14.63
C ALA A 179 -3.02 12.12 15.35
N ASN A 180 -3.52 13.31 14.94
CA ASN A 180 -3.13 14.59 15.53
C ASN A 180 -4.00 15.01 16.74
N GLU A 181 -5.10 14.29 17.02
CA GLU A 181 -5.93 14.61 18.20
C GLU A 181 -5.12 14.47 19.47
N PRO A 182 -5.22 15.44 20.41
CA PRO A 182 -4.56 15.31 21.71
C PRO A 182 -5.17 14.15 22.47
N GLY A 183 -4.35 13.28 23.02
CA GLY A 183 -4.80 12.12 23.81
C GLY A 183 -3.74 11.03 23.82
N GLY A 184 -3.89 10.12 24.76
CA GLY A 184 -2.93 9.04 25.02
C GLY A 184 -2.32 9.20 26.41
N PRO A 185 -1.52 8.23 26.85
CA PRO A 185 -0.83 8.33 28.13
C PRO A 185 0.15 9.51 28.11
N ASP A 186 0.13 10.29 29.17
CA ASP A 186 1.14 11.30 29.48
C ASP A 186 2.15 10.75 30.49
N THR A 187 3.21 11.49 30.78
CA THR A 187 4.24 11.09 31.75
C THR A 187 3.64 10.81 33.13
N ALA A 188 2.61 11.53 33.53
CA ALA A 188 1.96 11.35 34.83
C ALA A 188 1.18 10.00 34.87
N SER A 189 0.43 9.68 33.83
CA SER A 189 -0.30 8.41 33.75
C SER A 189 0.63 7.22 33.57
N ALA A 190 1.68 7.39 32.77
CA ALA A 190 2.68 6.32 32.53
C ALA A 190 3.48 5.97 33.77
N THR A 191 3.70 6.92 34.68
CA THR A 191 4.43 6.72 35.95
C THR A 191 3.52 6.47 37.15
N GLY A 192 2.18 6.48 36.99
CA GLY A 192 1.22 6.33 38.07
C GLY A 192 1.16 7.54 39.01
N LEU A 193 1.63 8.70 38.59
CA LEU A 193 1.65 9.94 39.39
C LEU A 193 0.50 10.88 39.06
N THR A 194 -0.52 10.39 38.38
CA THR A 194 -1.72 11.18 38.02
C THR A 194 -2.34 11.83 39.24
N GLY A 195 -2.63 13.13 39.18
CA GLY A 195 -3.23 13.88 40.28
C GLY A 195 -2.30 14.35 41.38
N LYS A 196 -0.99 14.07 41.29
CA LYS A 196 0.02 14.48 42.28
C LYS A 196 0.76 15.80 41.89
N GLY A 197 0.26 16.51 40.88
CA GLY A 197 0.89 17.72 40.38
C GLY A 197 1.62 17.53 39.06
N PRO A 198 2.34 18.54 38.53
CA PRO A 198 3.09 18.44 37.29
C PRO A 198 4.25 17.46 37.46
N VAL A 199 4.25 16.40 36.64
CA VAL A 199 5.31 15.40 36.63
C VAL A 199 6.39 15.84 35.63
N ARG A 200 7.63 15.87 36.08
CA ARG A 200 8.82 16.17 35.25
C ARG A 200 9.92 15.17 35.54
N THR A 201 10.73 14.90 34.56
CA THR A 201 11.95 14.11 34.73
C THR A 201 12.94 14.90 35.56
N LEU A 202 13.35 14.35 36.70
CA LEU A 202 14.34 14.98 37.60
C LEU A 202 15.74 14.86 37.00
N GLU A 203 16.07 13.66 36.51
CA GLU A 203 17.35 13.33 35.92
C GLU A 203 17.11 12.40 34.71
N LEU A 204 17.80 12.68 33.61
CA LEU A 204 17.69 11.84 32.43
C LEU A 204 18.34 10.47 32.70
N PRO A 205 17.69 9.35 32.32
CA PRO A 205 18.18 8.01 32.56
C PRO A 205 19.49 7.69 31.80
N HIS A 206 19.83 8.50 30.80
CA HIS A 206 21.03 8.32 29.97
C HIS A 206 21.65 9.66 29.58
N THR A 207 22.99 9.72 29.63
CA THR A 207 23.78 10.87 29.16
C THR A 207 23.82 10.98 27.63
N ASN A 208 23.65 9.84 26.93
CA ASN A 208 23.59 9.78 25.48
C ASN A 208 22.28 9.13 25.01
N PRO A 209 21.72 9.55 23.86
CA PRO A 209 20.53 8.91 23.33
C PRO A 209 20.75 7.40 23.12
N ASN A 210 19.88 6.58 23.70
CA ASN A 210 19.89 5.15 23.48
C ASN A 210 19.38 4.79 22.08
N TYR A 211 19.45 3.50 21.70
CA TYR A 211 19.01 3.06 20.36
C TYR A 211 17.52 3.33 20.12
N LEU A 212 16.66 3.21 21.13
CA LEU A 212 15.23 3.51 21.03
C LEU A 212 14.98 4.99 20.69
N GLN A 213 15.71 5.91 21.35
CA GLN A 213 15.62 7.33 21.05
C GLN A 213 16.14 7.66 19.65
N LYS A 214 17.17 6.94 19.17
CA LYS A 214 17.71 7.12 17.82
C LYS A 214 16.77 6.58 16.74
N GLU A 215 16.15 5.41 16.97
CA GLU A 215 15.31 4.73 16.00
C GLU A 215 13.87 5.21 16.01
N MET A 216 13.32 5.64 17.17
CA MET A 216 11.92 6.00 17.34
C MET A 216 11.65 7.51 17.33
N VAL A 217 12.68 8.36 17.29
CA VAL A 217 12.55 9.82 17.30
C VAL A 217 13.11 10.41 16.01
N PHE A 218 12.37 10.31 14.92
CA PHE A 218 12.73 10.92 13.63
C PHE A 218 12.47 12.43 13.62
N ARG A 219 13.38 13.22 14.20
CA ARG A 219 13.26 14.70 14.29
C ARG A 219 13.04 15.33 12.90
N VAL A 220 13.89 14.99 11.93
CA VAL A 220 13.86 15.61 10.57
C VAL A 220 12.50 15.43 9.88
N ALA A 221 11.89 14.25 9.98
CA ALA A 221 10.60 14.02 9.35
C ALA A 221 9.46 14.77 10.05
N ARG A 222 9.54 14.91 11.38
CA ARG A 222 8.55 15.64 12.18
C ARG A 222 8.62 17.15 11.93
N ASP A 223 9.82 17.70 11.86
CA ASP A 223 10.04 19.12 11.56
C ASP A 223 9.49 19.53 10.18
N HIS A 224 9.43 18.56 9.24
CA HIS A 224 8.97 18.78 7.88
C HIS A 224 7.61 18.11 7.59
N ALA A 225 6.94 17.55 8.59
CA ALA A 225 5.72 16.75 8.42
C ALA A 225 4.63 17.45 7.60
N VAL A 226 4.39 18.74 7.84
CA VAL A 226 3.37 19.51 7.10
C VAL A 226 3.71 19.58 5.61
N ARG A 227 4.96 19.86 5.26
CA ARG A 227 5.40 19.92 3.84
C ARG A 227 5.34 18.53 3.18
N LEU A 228 5.76 17.50 3.90
CA LEU A 228 5.72 16.12 3.41
C LEU A 228 4.28 15.64 3.23
N ARG A 229 3.37 15.95 4.15
CA ARG A 229 1.93 15.65 3.99
C ARG A 229 1.32 16.36 2.78
N PHE A 230 1.73 17.59 2.49
CA PHE A 230 1.31 18.29 1.27
C PHE A 230 1.82 17.59 0.01
N LEU A 231 3.11 17.18 -0.03
CA LEU A 231 3.67 16.42 -1.14
C LEU A 231 2.95 15.09 -1.36
N VAL A 232 2.63 14.37 -0.29
CA VAL A 232 1.83 13.13 -0.35
C VAL A 232 0.47 13.41 -0.98
N GLN A 233 -0.24 14.45 -0.52
CA GLN A 233 -1.55 14.79 -1.05
C GLN A 233 -1.50 15.14 -2.55
N ALA A 234 -0.51 15.93 -2.96
CA ALA A 234 -0.33 16.30 -4.36
C ALA A 234 0.06 15.10 -5.23
N MET A 235 1.05 14.31 -4.80
CA MET A 235 1.67 13.28 -5.64
C MET A 235 0.89 11.96 -5.62
N ALA A 236 0.43 11.50 -4.45
CA ALA A 236 -0.27 10.22 -4.35
C ALA A 236 -1.74 10.30 -4.77
N PHE A 237 -2.39 11.46 -4.62
CA PHE A 237 -3.82 11.60 -4.88
C PHE A 237 -4.13 12.66 -5.94
N GLY A 238 -3.60 13.89 -5.79
CA GLY A 238 -3.95 15.03 -6.65
C GLY A 238 -3.55 14.81 -8.10
N ILE A 239 -2.30 14.45 -8.38
CA ILE A 239 -1.82 14.19 -9.75
C ILE A 239 -2.59 13.04 -10.41
N PRO A 240 -2.76 11.84 -9.79
CA PRO A 240 -3.57 10.78 -10.37
C PRO A 240 -5.00 11.20 -10.68
N LEU A 241 -5.63 11.96 -9.78
CA LEU A 241 -6.99 12.48 -9.99
C LEU A 241 -7.08 13.42 -11.20
N VAL A 242 -6.17 14.39 -11.31
CA VAL A 242 -6.13 15.33 -12.43
C VAL A 242 -5.86 14.58 -13.75
N VAL A 243 -4.93 13.63 -13.75
CA VAL A 243 -4.64 12.81 -14.92
C VAL A 243 -5.87 12.00 -15.33
N ALA A 244 -6.59 11.38 -14.39
CA ALA A 244 -7.83 10.65 -14.72
C ALA A 244 -8.86 11.56 -15.39
N LEU A 245 -9.06 12.79 -14.87
CA LEU A 245 -9.99 13.75 -15.47
C LEU A 245 -9.58 14.18 -16.88
N ILE A 246 -8.29 14.47 -17.09
CA ILE A 246 -7.78 14.83 -18.44
C ILE A 246 -8.00 13.68 -19.41
N LEU A 247 -7.69 12.43 -19.00
CA LEU A 247 -7.82 11.27 -19.88
C LEU A 247 -9.28 10.89 -20.17
N LEU A 248 -10.19 11.17 -19.27
CA LEU A 248 -11.63 11.01 -19.51
C LEU A 248 -12.19 12.01 -20.53
N SER A 249 -11.51 13.14 -20.73
CA SER A 249 -11.88 14.19 -21.69
C SER A 249 -11.07 14.15 -23.00
N SER A 250 -10.10 13.23 -23.13
CA SER A 250 -9.17 13.19 -24.26
C SER A 250 -9.16 11.82 -24.91
N ASP A 251 -9.26 11.78 -26.26
CA ASP A 251 -9.16 10.55 -27.05
C ASP A 251 -7.73 10.29 -27.57
N SER A 252 -6.73 11.05 -27.13
CA SER A 252 -5.36 10.93 -27.63
C SER A 252 -4.57 9.84 -26.91
N ASN A 253 -4.25 8.78 -27.62
CA ASN A 253 -3.54 7.60 -27.12
C ASN A 253 -2.10 7.92 -26.68
N SER A 254 -1.40 8.75 -27.44
CA SER A 254 -0.01 9.15 -27.12
C SER A 254 0.07 9.99 -25.83
N LEU A 255 -0.84 10.94 -25.69
CA LEU A 255 -0.98 11.74 -24.49
C LEU A 255 -1.36 10.86 -23.31
N GLY A 256 -2.26 9.89 -23.51
CA GLY A 256 -2.71 8.96 -22.49
C GLY A 256 -1.57 8.14 -21.91
N LEU A 257 -0.69 7.59 -22.74
CA LEU A 257 0.48 6.85 -22.31
C LEU A 257 1.43 7.72 -21.47
N LEU A 258 1.79 8.91 -21.95
CA LEU A 258 2.68 9.81 -21.22
C LEU A 258 2.12 10.20 -19.86
N LEU A 259 0.85 10.59 -19.80
CA LEU A 259 0.18 10.97 -18.56
C LEU A 259 0.02 9.80 -17.59
N SER A 260 -0.23 8.57 -18.09
CA SER A 260 -0.32 7.37 -17.27
C SER A 260 1.03 7.00 -16.64
N ILE A 261 2.12 7.10 -17.40
CA ILE A 261 3.49 6.92 -16.86
C ILE A 261 3.77 7.98 -15.80
N PHE A 262 3.45 9.25 -16.09
CA PHE A 262 3.65 10.36 -15.17
C PHE A 262 2.86 10.14 -13.86
N ALA A 263 1.57 9.81 -13.95
CA ALA A 263 0.75 9.52 -12.78
C ALA A 263 1.30 8.36 -11.94
N THR A 264 1.79 7.29 -12.61
CA THR A 264 2.36 6.13 -11.92
C THR A 264 3.63 6.49 -11.16
N MET A 265 4.54 7.25 -11.77
CA MET A 265 5.78 7.69 -11.13
C MET A 265 5.49 8.58 -9.91
N PHE A 266 4.63 9.58 -10.07
CA PHE A 266 4.31 10.48 -8.98
C PHE A 266 3.55 9.79 -7.85
N ALA A 267 2.60 8.92 -8.18
CA ALA A 267 1.90 8.11 -7.16
C ALA A 267 2.87 7.22 -6.38
N ALA A 268 3.82 6.56 -7.04
CA ALA A 268 4.82 5.74 -6.38
C ALA A 268 5.68 6.56 -5.40
N ILE A 269 6.18 7.73 -5.82
CA ILE A 269 6.96 8.63 -4.96
C ILE A 269 6.08 9.15 -3.80
N GLY A 270 4.83 9.54 -4.09
CA GLY A 270 3.89 10.03 -3.08
C GLY A 270 3.59 8.98 -2.02
N VAL A 271 3.42 7.71 -2.42
CA VAL A 271 3.19 6.59 -1.49
C VAL A 271 4.46 6.26 -0.70
N LEU A 272 5.66 6.38 -1.27
CA LEU A 272 6.91 6.25 -0.51
C LEU A 272 7.01 7.30 0.59
N PHE A 273 6.71 8.57 0.31
CA PHE A 273 6.66 9.61 1.33
C PHE A 273 5.56 9.35 2.36
N GLU A 274 4.42 8.84 1.94
CA GLU A 274 3.32 8.49 2.83
C GLU A 274 3.72 7.36 3.77
N ARG A 275 4.36 6.32 3.28
CA ARG A 275 4.87 5.22 4.11
C ARG A 275 5.97 5.69 5.05
N TRP A 276 6.88 6.52 4.58
CA TRP A 276 7.92 7.09 5.43
C TRP A 276 7.32 7.92 6.58
N LEU A 277 6.34 8.80 6.30
CA LEU A 277 5.64 9.57 7.33
C LEU A 277 4.89 8.67 8.32
N PHE A 278 4.25 7.61 7.85
CA PHE A 278 3.54 6.65 8.70
C PHE A 278 4.46 6.05 9.77
N PHE A 279 5.74 5.83 9.44
CA PHE A 279 6.74 5.35 10.40
C PHE A 279 7.34 6.49 11.21
N ALA A 280 7.66 7.60 10.60
CA ALA A 280 8.38 8.69 11.23
C ALA A 280 7.56 9.49 12.25
N GLU A 281 6.23 9.58 12.03
CA GLU A 281 5.29 10.25 12.95
C GLU A 281 4.84 9.35 14.10
N ALA A 282 5.17 8.06 14.07
CA ALA A 282 4.81 7.11 15.12
C ALA A 282 5.52 7.43 16.44
N GLU A 283 4.75 7.48 17.53
CA GLU A 283 5.24 7.74 18.89
C GLU A 283 4.97 6.52 19.76
N HIS A 284 6.06 5.86 20.17
CA HIS A 284 5.96 4.76 21.09
C HIS A 284 5.84 5.29 22.53
N THR A 285 4.90 4.73 23.32
CA THR A 285 4.67 5.14 24.72
C THR A 285 5.93 5.02 25.61
N VAL A 286 6.86 4.16 25.24
CA VAL A 286 8.16 4.05 25.93
C VAL A 286 8.94 5.36 25.92
N GLY A 287 8.75 6.22 24.92
CA GLY A 287 9.38 7.53 24.83
C GLY A 287 9.05 8.45 26.03
N LEU A 288 7.90 8.24 26.69
CA LEU A 288 7.49 9.01 27.88
C LEU A 288 8.39 8.81 29.08
N TYR A 289 9.19 7.74 29.12
CA TYR A 289 10.15 7.45 30.18
C TYR A 289 11.55 8.02 29.93
N TYR A 290 11.78 8.58 28.74
CA TYR A 290 13.10 9.06 28.29
C TYR A 290 13.13 10.54 27.90
N ASN A 291 11.98 11.23 28.01
CA ASN A 291 11.86 12.67 27.73
C ASN A 291 11.84 13.51 29.00
#